data_7673c2b9ac760b463cd1df3068a59cec
#
_entry.id   7673c2b9ac760b463cd1df3068a59cec
#
_cell.length_a   1.000
_cell.length_b   1.000
_cell.length_c   1.000
_cell.angle_alpha   90.00
_cell.angle_beta   90.00
_cell.angle_gamma   90.00
#
_symmetry.space_group_name_H-M   'P 1'
#
loop_
_entity.id
_entity.type
_entity.pdbx_description
1 polymer ?
#
loop_
_entity_poly.entity_id
_entity_poly.type
_entity_poly.pdbx_seq_one_letter_code
_entity_poly.pdbx_strand_id
1 'polypeptide(L)'
;MKRIYVLGSLNCDLTISATYLPERGETLKGSDFLMTAGGKGANQAYACAKLGGTVKMAGAVGKDAFGDMLLESLRGVGVDISCIRRTDKSTGVAVITVIGGDNRIILSEGANGVVDEDDVQNLLRDAREGDIFVTQLENPYPVVLYGLRIAKEKGLYTVFNPAPARGDVLGAIGYTDLILPNRKELRLLSGKEDIDEGCKHLLEAGAKAVIVTLGENGSLLVTENGQRKIASVHCGETLDTTGAGDTFCGALCARLAEGEALEKAAHFASVCSGIAVTRRGAQIAVPTKEEVVARMEIYRAE
;
A
#
# COMPACT_ATOMS: atom_id res chain seq x y z
N MET A 1 -12.87 -15.81 9.39
CA MET A 1 -12.25 -14.72 8.60
C MET A 1 -10.79 -15.08 8.40
N LYS A 2 -10.26 -14.94 7.20
CA LYS A 2 -8.84 -15.13 6.89
C LYS A 2 -8.03 -14.02 7.54
N ARG A 3 -6.80 -14.31 7.94
CA ARG A 3 -5.87 -13.30 8.47
C ARG A 3 -5.09 -12.64 7.33
N ILE A 4 -4.66 -11.41 7.56
CA ILE A 4 -3.85 -10.63 6.64
C ILE A 4 -2.48 -10.42 7.27
N TYR A 5 -1.43 -10.87 6.59
CA TYR A 5 -0.04 -10.73 7.01
C TYR A 5 0.62 -9.70 6.10
N VAL A 6 1.09 -8.61 6.67
CA VAL A 6 1.74 -7.53 5.93
C VAL A 6 3.23 -7.51 6.24
N LEU A 7 4.07 -7.70 5.23
CA LEU A 7 5.50 -7.41 5.28
C LEU A 7 5.70 -6.06 4.60
N GLY A 8 6.21 -5.06 5.33
CA GLY A 8 6.35 -3.76 4.70
C GLY A 8 7.01 -2.69 5.56
N SER A 9 7.14 -1.52 4.96
CA SER A 9 7.81 -0.36 5.51
C SER A 9 6.97 0.41 6.52
N LEU A 10 7.68 1.11 7.41
CA LEU A 10 7.15 2.09 8.34
C LEU A 10 7.98 3.37 8.19
N ASN A 11 7.37 4.48 7.80
CA ASN A 11 8.02 5.77 7.62
C ASN A 11 7.33 6.88 8.40
N CYS A 12 8.11 7.80 8.95
CA CYS A 12 7.58 9.08 9.39
C CYS A 12 7.58 10.04 8.19
N ASP A 13 6.41 10.50 7.78
CA ASP A 13 6.27 11.45 6.69
C ASP A 13 6.35 12.87 7.22
N LEU A 14 7.38 13.61 6.79
CA LEU A 14 7.64 15.01 7.13
C LEU A 14 7.31 15.88 5.93
N THR A 15 6.14 16.50 5.94
CA THR A 15 5.65 17.33 4.84
C THR A 15 5.83 18.80 5.15
N ILE A 16 6.33 19.57 4.19
CA ILE A 16 6.43 21.03 4.27
C ILE A 16 6.06 21.66 2.93
N SER A 17 5.27 22.74 2.95
CA SER A 17 4.93 23.51 1.76
C SER A 17 5.97 24.60 1.53
N ALA A 18 6.34 24.81 0.27
CA ALA A 18 7.25 25.87 -0.15
C ALA A 18 6.79 26.49 -1.47
N THR A 19 7.20 27.74 -1.73
CA THR A 19 6.87 28.43 -2.99
C THR A 19 7.73 27.96 -4.17
N TYR A 20 8.96 27.54 -3.87
CA TYR A 20 9.92 26.96 -4.84
C TYR A 20 10.93 26.08 -4.10
N LEU A 21 11.79 25.35 -4.81
CA LEU A 21 12.94 24.69 -4.19
C LEU A 21 14.07 25.71 -3.98
N PRO A 22 14.66 25.79 -2.77
CA PRO A 22 15.75 26.71 -2.51
C PRO A 22 16.96 26.36 -3.36
N GLU A 23 17.67 27.39 -3.83
CA GLU A 23 18.95 27.23 -4.51
C GLU A 23 20.06 26.83 -3.54
N ARG A 24 21.22 26.47 -4.10
CA ARG A 24 22.37 26.08 -3.28
C ARG A 24 22.81 27.22 -2.34
N GLY A 25 22.75 26.95 -1.02
CA GLY A 25 23.10 27.92 0.03
C GLY A 25 21.97 28.84 0.43
N GLU A 26 20.81 28.76 -0.19
CA GLU A 26 19.62 29.53 0.17
C GLU A 26 18.86 28.89 1.33
N THR A 27 18.29 29.74 2.21
CA THR A 27 17.34 29.30 3.23
C THR A 27 15.98 29.89 2.90
N LEU A 28 15.02 29.03 2.62
CA LEU A 28 13.63 29.39 2.33
C LEU A 28 12.74 29.14 3.53
N LYS A 29 11.83 30.07 3.84
CA LYS A 29 10.79 29.86 4.85
C LYS A 29 9.65 29.07 4.24
N GLY A 30 9.41 27.85 4.75
CA GLY A 30 8.25 27.03 4.41
C GLY A 30 7.05 27.30 5.32
N SER A 31 5.92 26.66 4.99
CA SER A 31 4.67 26.68 5.75
C SER A 31 4.08 25.26 5.88
N ASP A 32 2.98 25.14 6.63
CA ASP A 32 2.17 23.93 6.72
C ASP A 32 2.98 22.66 7.04
N PHE A 33 3.91 22.78 7.99
CA PHE A 33 4.66 21.60 8.43
C PHE A 33 3.72 20.58 9.06
N LEU A 34 3.77 19.35 8.56
CA LEU A 34 2.97 18.25 9.05
C LEU A 34 3.86 17.01 9.22
N MET A 35 3.72 16.35 10.37
CA MET A 35 4.35 15.07 10.66
C MET A 35 3.26 14.01 10.78
N THR A 36 3.31 12.95 9.95
CA THR A 36 2.29 11.90 9.92
C THR A 36 2.91 10.52 9.87
N ALA A 37 2.14 9.53 10.34
CA ALA A 37 2.47 8.13 10.15
C ALA A 37 2.25 7.75 8.68
N GLY A 38 3.26 7.11 8.10
CA GLY A 38 3.33 6.70 6.70
C GLY A 38 4.13 5.41 6.51
N GLY A 39 4.62 5.22 5.29
CA GLY A 39 5.21 3.98 4.82
C GLY A 39 4.15 3.06 4.21
N LYS A 40 4.40 2.56 3.00
CA LYS A 40 3.40 1.78 2.24
C LYS A 40 2.89 0.57 3.01
N GLY A 41 3.80 -0.17 3.66
CA GLY A 41 3.41 -1.31 4.48
C GLY A 41 2.49 -0.93 5.63
N ALA A 42 2.86 0.09 6.40
CA ALA A 42 2.06 0.58 7.52
C ALA A 42 0.71 1.16 7.07
N ASN A 43 0.68 1.90 5.94
CA ASN A 43 -0.55 2.45 5.38
C ASN A 43 -1.53 1.34 4.96
N GLN A 44 -1.03 0.30 4.28
CA GLN A 44 -1.85 -0.83 3.85
C GLN A 44 -2.34 -1.65 5.05
N ALA A 45 -1.48 -1.93 6.04
CA ALA A 45 -1.86 -2.61 7.26
C ALA A 45 -2.93 -1.83 8.06
N TYR A 46 -2.74 -0.52 8.19
CA TYR A 46 -3.69 0.39 8.83
C TYR A 46 -5.04 0.36 8.12
N ALA A 47 -5.06 0.50 6.79
CA ALA A 47 -6.28 0.46 6.00
C ALA A 47 -6.99 -0.90 6.10
N CYS A 48 -6.25 -2.02 6.02
CA CYS A 48 -6.81 -3.35 6.24
C CYS A 48 -7.53 -3.46 7.58
N ALA A 49 -6.87 -3.04 8.67
CA ALA A 49 -7.40 -3.19 10.03
C ALA A 49 -8.60 -2.25 10.27
N LYS A 50 -8.48 -0.98 9.88
CA LYS A 50 -9.55 0.02 10.03
C LYS A 50 -10.84 -0.37 9.31
N LEU A 51 -10.71 -1.14 8.21
CA LEU A 51 -11.82 -1.64 7.40
C LEU A 51 -12.27 -3.06 7.79
N GLY A 52 -11.85 -3.55 8.96
CA GLY A 52 -12.35 -4.78 9.59
C GLY A 52 -11.49 -6.02 9.38
N GLY A 53 -10.32 -5.91 8.76
CA GLY A 53 -9.38 -7.03 8.61
C GLY A 53 -8.68 -7.40 9.94
N THR A 54 -8.38 -8.68 10.13
CA THR A 54 -7.48 -9.15 11.20
C THR A 54 -6.06 -9.16 10.68
N VAL A 55 -5.25 -8.18 11.10
CA VAL A 55 -3.95 -7.87 10.52
C VAL A 55 -2.81 -8.15 11.48
N LYS A 56 -1.74 -8.80 11.00
CA LYS A 56 -0.44 -8.91 11.65
C LYS A 56 0.62 -8.32 10.72
N MET A 57 1.50 -7.47 11.24
CA MET A 57 2.53 -6.81 10.45
C MET A 57 3.93 -7.13 10.94
N ALA A 58 4.84 -7.37 10.00
CA ALA A 58 6.29 -7.34 10.20
C ALA A 58 6.93 -6.18 9.44
N GLY A 59 7.97 -5.66 10.02
CA GLY A 59 8.77 -4.55 9.55
C GLY A 59 9.75 -4.13 10.63
N ALA A 60 10.36 -2.97 10.49
CA ALA A 60 11.28 -2.47 11.49
C ALA A 60 11.16 -0.97 11.69
N VAL A 61 11.37 -0.53 12.94
CA VAL A 61 11.46 0.88 13.35
C VAL A 61 12.69 1.11 14.21
N GLY A 62 13.10 2.36 14.34
CA GLY A 62 14.15 2.76 15.28
C GLY A 62 13.67 2.73 16.74
N LYS A 63 14.63 2.86 17.64
CA LYS A 63 14.40 3.11 19.08
C LYS A 63 14.28 4.64 19.30
N ASP A 64 13.39 5.28 18.56
CA ASP A 64 13.20 6.74 18.51
C ASP A 64 11.72 7.12 18.57
N ALA A 65 11.44 8.42 18.73
CA ALA A 65 10.08 8.94 18.84
C ALA A 65 9.23 8.70 17.59
N PHE A 66 9.84 8.63 16.41
CA PHE A 66 9.13 8.32 15.17
C PHE A 66 8.65 6.87 15.19
N GLY A 67 9.52 5.94 15.62
CA GLY A 67 9.13 4.55 15.79
C GLY A 67 7.98 4.38 16.79
N ASP A 68 8.01 5.10 17.92
CA ASP A 68 6.93 5.06 18.92
C ASP A 68 5.60 5.53 18.32
N MET A 69 5.61 6.67 17.62
CA MET A 69 4.44 7.22 16.95
C MET A 69 3.82 6.24 15.92
N LEU A 70 4.66 5.61 15.10
CA LEU A 70 4.20 4.67 14.07
C LEU A 70 3.56 3.42 14.68
N LEU A 71 4.18 2.87 15.74
CA LEU A 71 3.63 1.71 16.45
C LEU A 71 2.33 2.04 17.16
N GLU A 72 2.19 3.23 17.75
CA GLU A 72 0.96 3.67 18.38
C GLU A 72 -0.17 3.83 17.37
N SER A 73 0.10 4.41 16.19
CA SER A 73 -0.88 4.52 15.11
C SER A 73 -1.45 3.15 14.71
N LEU A 74 -0.58 2.16 14.49
CA LEU A 74 -1.01 0.81 14.11
C LEU A 74 -1.77 0.09 15.21
N ARG A 75 -1.34 0.22 16.48
CA ARG A 75 -2.08 -0.32 17.64
C ARG A 75 -3.48 0.27 17.76
N GLY A 76 -3.60 1.57 17.49
CA GLY A 76 -4.87 2.30 17.59
C GLY A 76 -5.98 1.75 16.70
N VAL A 77 -5.63 1.05 15.62
CA VAL A 77 -6.59 0.38 14.72
C VAL A 77 -6.58 -1.15 14.85
N GLY A 78 -5.87 -1.70 15.84
CA GLY A 78 -5.88 -3.13 16.15
C GLY A 78 -4.96 -4.00 15.31
N VAL A 79 -3.94 -3.45 14.67
CA VAL A 79 -2.88 -4.23 14.00
C VAL A 79 -2.02 -4.94 15.05
N ASP A 80 -1.82 -6.26 14.89
CA ASP A 80 -0.83 -7.02 15.67
C ASP A 80 0.58 -6.64 15.20
N ILE A 81 1.27 -5.87 16.04
CA ILE A 81 2.63 -5.36 15.79
C ILE A 81 3.73 -6.20 16.46
N SER A 82 3.39 -7.39 16.97
CA SER A 82 4.34 -8.26 17.72
C SER A 82 5.54 -8.71 16.87
N CYS A 83 5.45 -8.62 15.55
CA CYS A 83 6.53 -8.91 14.62
C CYS A 83 7.23 -7.66 14.05
N ILE A 84 6.91 -6.45 14.56
CA ILE A 84 7.66 -5.24 14.19
C ILE A 84 8.86 -5.10 15.11
N ARG A 85 10.06 -5.16 14.53
CA ARG A 85 11.33 -5.14 15.26
C ARG A 85 11.78 -3.70 15.53
N ARG A 86 12.31 -3.46 16.75
CA ARG A 86 13.02 -2.22 17.09
C ARG A 86 14.52 -2.40 16.91
N THR A 87 15.15 -1.50 16.15
CA THR A 87 16.57 -1.58 15.78
C THR A 87 17.35 -0.37 16.27
N ASP A 88 18.68 -0.43 16.17
CA ASP A 88 19.56 0.72 16.47
C ASP A 88 19.70 1.66 15.25
N LYS A 89 19.09 1.33 14.10
CA LYS A 89 18.92 2.26 12.98
C LYS A 89 17.80 3.24 13.30
N SER A 90 17.86 4.46 12.74
CA SER A 90 16.74 5.40 12.81
C SER A 90 15.49 4.83 12.11
N THR A 91 14.32 5.23 12.55
CA THR A 91 13.08 4.96 11.81
C THR A 91 13.16 5.54 10.40
N GLY A 92 12.54 4.87 9.42
CA GLY A 92 12.42 5.38 8.05
C GLY A 92 11.71 6.74 8.00
N VAL A 93 12.17 7.62 7.14
CA VAL A 93 11.63 8.98 7.01
C VAL A 93 11.42 9.32 5.54
N ALA A 94 10.25 9.87 5.21
CA ALA A 94 9.99 10.52 3.93
C ALA A 94 9.93 12.04 4.13
N VAL A 95 10.87 12.77 3.55
CA VAL A 95 10.85 14.23 3.50
C VAL A 95 10.10 14.65 2.24
N ILE A 96 8.94 15.28 2.43
CA ILE A 96 8.00 15.64 1.37
C ILE A 96 7.92 17.15 1.25
N THR A 97 8.36 17.70 0.13
CA THR A 97 8.20 19.11 -0.19
C THR A 97 7.06 19.31 -1.17
N VAL A 98 6.07 20.11 -0.82
CA VAL A 98 4.92 20.45 -1.66
C VAL A 98 5.15 21.82 -2.30
N ILE A 99 5.16 21.87 -3.64
CA ILE A 99 5.39 23.10 -4.41
C ILE A 99 4.36 23.17 -5.54
N GLY A 100 3.50 24.19 -5.54
CA GLY A 100 2.48 24.34 -6.56
C GLY A 100 1.49 23.17 -6.66
N GLY A 101 1.30 22.42 -5.57
CA GLY A 101 0.45 21.23 -5.52
C GLY A 101 1.16 19.93 -5.90
N ASP A 102 2.42 19.97 -6.35
CA ASP A 102 3.22 18.79 -6.68
C ASP A 102 4.11 18.36 -5.51
N ASN A 103 4.22 17.06 -5.29
CA ASN A 103 5.06 16.47 -4.25
C ASN A 103 6.44 16.10 -4.77
N ARG A 104 7.48 16.42 -3.98
CA ARG A 104 8.86 15.93 -4.17
C ARG A 104 9.30 15.22 -2.91
N ILE A 105 9.71 13.96 -3.06
CA ILE A 105 9.94 13.07 -1.92
C ILE A 105 11.40 12.60 -1.93
N ILE A 106 12.04 12.73 -0.77
CA ILE A 106 13.35 12.11 -0.49
C ILE A 106 13.11 11.09 0.62
N LEU A 107 13.42 9.83 0.34
CA LEU A 107 13.22 8.72 1.26
C LEU A 107 14.55 8.35 1.93
N SER A 108 14.54 8.22 3.26
CA SER A 108 15.58 7.56 4.03
C SER A 108 15.04 6.24 4.54
N GLU A 109 15.59 5.13 4.09
CA GLU A 109 15.11 3.78 4.43
C GLU A 109 15.20 3.48 5.94
N GLY A 110 16.25 3.93 6.59
CA GLY A 110 16.46 3.70 8.02
C GLY A 110 16.34 2.23 8.41
N ALA A 111 15.49 1.94 9.39
CA ALA A 111 15.22 0.59 9.88
C ALA A 111 14.55 -0.32 8.82
N ASN A 112 13.84 0.22 7.83
CA ASN A 112 13.25 -0.60 6.76
C ASN A 112 14.31 -1.36 5.97
N GLY A 113 15.51 -0.78 5.83
CA GLY A 113 16.62 -1.39 5.08
C GLY A 113 17.29 -2.59 5.79
N VAL A 114 16.95 -2.87 7.05
CA VAL A 114 17.51 -4.02 7.79
C VAL A 114 16.48 -5.11 8.11
N VAL A 115 15.30 -5.04 7.49
CA VAL A 115 14.33 -6.14 7.49
C VAL A 115 14.94 -7.33 6.76
N ASP A 116 14.78 -8.54 7.31
CA ASP A 116 15.44 -9.76 6.84
C ASP A 116 14.48 -10.97 6.75
N GLU A 117 15.01 -12.13 6.38
CA GLU A 117 14.23 -13.36 6.21
C GLU A 117 13.66 -13.89 7.54
N ASP A 118 14.31 -13.62 8.67
CA ASP A 118 13.82 -14.03 9.99
C ASP A 118 12.54 -13.25 10.35
N ASP A 119 12.45 -11.97 9.95
CA ASP A 119 11.23 -11.17 10.10
C ASP A 119 10.06 -11.81 9.32
N VAL A 120 10.30 -12.30 8.11
CA VAL A 120 9.30 -13.03 7.31
C VAL A 120 8.88 -14.34 7.98
N GLN A 121 9.84 -15.14 8.45
CA GLN A 121 9.57 -16.41 9.13
C GLN A 121 8.75 -16.21 10.40
N ASN A 122 9.08 -15.18 11.19
CA ASN A 122 8.34 -14.81 12.39
C ASN A 122 6.93 -14.36 12.08
N LEU A 123 6.76 -13.52 11.03
CA LEU A 123 5.45 -13.07 10.55
C LEU A 123 4.56 -14.25 10.18
N LEU A 124 5.07 -15.17 9.36
CA LEU A 124 4.31 -16.26 8.76
C LEU A 124 4.29 -17.54 9.61
N ARG A 125 4.79 -17.50 10.85
CA ARG A 125 4.86 -18.68 11.73
C ARG A 125 3.50 -19.35 11.92
N ASP A 126 2.46 -18.57 12.18
CA ASP A 126 1.10 -19.02 12.47
C ASP A 126 0.15 -18.90 11.26
N ALA A 127 0.69 -18.57 10.08
CA ALA A 127 -0.09 -18.41 8.85
C ALA A 127 -0.63 -19.77 8.37
N ARG A 128 -1.86 -19.75 7.85
CA ARG A 128 -2.59 -20.92 7.39
C ARG A 128 -2.92 -20.79 5.91
N GLU A 129 -3.13 -21.90 5.26
CA GLU A 129 -3.62 -21.96 3.87
C GLU A 129 -4.87 -21.10 3.70
N GLY A 130 -4.87 -20.28 2.65
CA GLY A 130 -5.94 -19.34 2.32
C GLY A 130 -5.90 -18.01 3.06
N ASP A 131 -5.02 -17.80 4.04
CA ASP A 131 -4.72 -16.47 4.58
C ASP A 131 -4.11 -15.58 3.49
N ILE A 132 -4.01 -14.27 3.73
CA ILE A 132 -3.53 -13.30 2.74
C ILE A 132 -2.16 -12.77 3.16
N PHE A 133 -1.21 -12.74 2.23
CA PHE A 133 0.08 -12.08 2.38
C PHE A 133 0.16 -10.85 1.49
N VAL A 134 0.58 -9.72 2.05
CA VAL A 134 0.66 -8.41 1.35
C VAL A 134 2.07 -7.86 1.49
N THR A 135 2.66 -7.38 0.39
CA THR A 135 3.97 -6.72 0.43
C THR A 135 4.13 -5.67 -0.68
N GLN A 136 5.14 -4.80 -0.52
CA GLN A 136 5.47 -3.68 -1.42
C GLN A 136 6.99 -3.67 -1.66
N LEU A 137 7.56 -2.56 -2.16
CA LEU A 137 8.99 -2.46 -2.53
C LEU A 137 9.77 -1.41 -1.71
N GLU A 138 9.34 -1.09 -0.49
CA GLU A 138 10.08 -0.21 0.43
C GLU A 138 10.93 -0.97 1.46
N ASN A 139 10.96 -2.30 1.38
CA ASN A 139 11.93 -3.16 2.06
C ASN A 139 12.95 -3.75 1.07
N PRO A 140 14.05 -4.35 1.52
CA PRO A 140 15.02 -4.99 0.65
C PRO A 140 14.37 -6.02 -0.28
N TYR A 141 14.55 -5.87 -1.59
CA TYR A 141 13.89 -6.73 -2.58
C TYR A 141 14.13 -8.25 -2.38
N PRO A 142 15.34 -8.72 -2.00
CA PRO A 142 15.53 -10.14 -1.70
C PRO A 142 14.57 -10.66 -0.62
N VAL A 143 14.27 -9.85 0.40
CA VAL A 143 13.36 -10.21 1.50
C VAL A 143 11.91 -10.20 1.03
N VAL A 144 11.52 -9.24 0.19
CA VAL A 144 10.21 -9.18 -0.46
C VAL A 144 9.97 -10.44 -1.29
N LEU A 145 10.96 -10.81 -2.13
CA LEU A 145 10.91 -12.00 -2.97
C LEU A 145 10.83 -13.29 -2.11
N TYR A 146 11.64 -13.37 -1.06
CA TYR A 146 11.60 -14.47 -0.10
C TYR A 146 10.20 -14.60 0.53
N GLY A 147 9.63 -13.47 0.99
CA GLY A 147 8.30 -13.43 1.60
C GLY A 147 7.20 -13.93 0.68
N LEU A 148 7.17 -13.48 -0.58
CA LEU A 148 6.21 -13.94 -1.59
C LEU A 148 6.35 -15.44 -1.84
N ARG A 149 7.58 -15.95 -1.97
CA ARG A 149 7.86 -17.37 -2.16
C ARG A 149 7.35 -18.21 -0.99
N ILE A 150 7.73 -17.87 0.25
CA ILE A 150 7.33 -18.62 1.46
C ILE A 150 5.81 -18.55 1.66
N ALA A 151 5.19 -17.39 1.44
CA ALA A 151 3.74 -17.24 1.52
C ALA A 151 3.04 -18.17 0.50
N LYS A 152 3.55 -18.22 -0.73
CA LYS A 152 3.01 -19.11 -1.78
C LYS A 152 3.17 -20.58 -1.43
N GLU A 153 4.34 -21.00 -0.94
CA GLU A 153 4.62 -22.37 -0.49
C GLU A 153 3.69 -22.80 0.65
N LYS A 154 3.28 -21.88 1.53
CA LYS A 154 2.31 -22.10 2.61
C LYS A 154 0.84 -22.05 2.15
N GLY A 155 0.56 -21.82 0.87
CA GLY A 155 -0.80 -21.74 0.33
C GLY A 155 -1.54 -20.44 0.66
N LEU A 156 -0.84 -19.35 0.99
CA LEU A 156 -1.45 -18.05 1.17
C LEU A 156 -1.81 -17.42 -0.18
N TYR A 157 -2.83 -16.57 -0.16
CA TYR A 157 -3.14 -15.69 -1.29
C TYR A 157 -2.20 -14.48 -1.26
N THR A 158 -1.34 -14.36 -2.25
CA THR A 158 -0.29 -13.35 -2.29
C THR A 158 -0.72 -12.10 -3.06
N VAL A 159 -0.61 -10.96 -2.41
CA VAL A 159 -0.90 -9.63 -2.98
C VAL A 159 0.38 -8.81 -3.01
N PHE A 160 0.78 -8.39 -4.19
CA PHE A 160 1.99 -7.61 -4.40
C PHE A 160 1.66 -6.23 -4.98
N ASN A 161 1.95 -5.17 -4.22
CA ASN A 161 1.92 -3.80 -4.71
C ASN A 161 3.34 -3.37 -5.09
N PRO A 162 3.70 -3.30 -6.39
CA PRO A 162 5.07 -3.09 -6.86
C PRO A 162 5.49 -1.61 -6.78
N ALA A 163 5.27 -0.99 -5.63
CA ALA A 163 5.53 0.42 -5.35
C ALA A 163 6.57 0.59 -4.22
N PRO A 164 7.55 1.51 -4.36
CA PRO A 164 7.87 2.29 -5.55
C PRO A 164 8.41 1.42 -6.68
N ALA A 165 8.07 1.79 -7.92
CA ALA A 165 8.39 0.98 -9.07
C ALA A 165 9.91 0.78 -9.29
N ARG A 166 10.30 -0.46 -9.62
CA ARG A 166 11.64 -0.83 -10.08
C ARG A 166 11.53 -1.93 -11.13
N GLY A 167 12.42 -1.93 -12.13
CA GLY A 167 12.31 -2.81 -13.28
C GLY A 167 12.84 -4.24 -13.08
N ASP A 168 13.51 -4.52 -11.97
CA ASP A 168 14.22 -5.79 -11.71
C ASP A 168 13.43 -6.79 -10.83
N VAL A 169 12.09 -6.66 -10.79
CA VAL A 169 11.23 -7.45 -9.88
C VAL A 169 10.39 -8.52 -10.56
N LEU A 170 10.65 -8.81 -11.84
CA LEU A 170 9.90 -9.83 -12.59
C LEU A 170 9.90 -11.22 -11.90
N GLY A 171 10.99 -11.56 -11.20
CA GLY A 171 11.09 -12.80 -10.43
C GLY A 171 10.06 -12.95 -9.30
N ALA A 172 9.51 -11.84 -8.79
CA ALA A 172 8.47 -11.85 -7.76
C ALA A 172 7.07 -12.16 -8.33
N ILE A 173 6.82 -11.88 -9.62
CA ILE A 173 5.51 -12.00 -10.25
C ILE A 173 5.04 -13.45 -10.27
N GLY A 174 5.93 -14.42 -10.49
CA GLY A 174 5.61 -15.85 -10.48
C GLY A 174 5.08 -16.40 -9.14
N TYR A 175 5.32 -15.67 -8.04
CA TYR A 175 4.82 -15.99 -6.69
C TYR A 175 3.61 -15.14 -6.29
N THR A 176 3.01 -14.39 -7.22
CA THR A 176 1.96 -13.40 -6.94
C THR A 176 0.62 -13.87 -7.49
N ASP A 177 -0.41 -13.93 -6.64
CA ASP A 177 -1.78 -14.19 -7.09
C ASP A 177 -2.42 -12.90 -7.62
N LEU A 178 -2.18 -11.77 -6.96
CA LEU A 178 -2.72 -10.47 -7.34
C LEU A 178 -1.63 -9.42 -7.31
N ILE A 179 -1.36 -8.78 -8.44
CA ILE A 179 -0.45 -7.64 -8.55
C ILE A 179 -1.24 -6.34 -8.73
N LEU A 180 -0.87 -5.29 -7.99
CA LEU A 180 -1.58 -4.01 -7.91
C LEU A 180 -0.68 -2.84 -8.34
N PRO A 181 -0.31 -2.70 -9.61
CA PRO A 181 0.44 -1.55 -10.11
C PRO A 181 -0.49 -0.36 -10.39
N ASN A 182 0.08 0.86 -10.35
CA ASN A 182 -0.47 1.98 -11.09
C ASN A 182 0.02 1.96 -12.55
N ARG A 183 -0.47 2.91 -13.39
CA ARG A 183 -0.07 2.99 -14.81
C ARG A 183 1.45 3.11 -15.01
N LYS A 184 2.13 3.92 -14.19
CA LYS A 184 3.60 4.13 -14.30
C LYS A 184 4.36 2.87 -13.90
N GLU A 185 3.92 2.21 -12.84
CA GLU A 185 4.48 0.95 -12.36
C GLU A 185 4.28 -0.17 -13.37
N LEU A 186 3.07 -0.31 -13.92
CA LEU A 186 2.77 -1.28 -14.97
C LEU A 186 3.70 -1.11 -16.18
N ARG A 187 3.85 0.14 -16.66
CA ARG A 187 4.75 0.46 -17.77
C ARG A 187 6.20 0.08 -17.48
N LEU A 188 6.68 0.40 -16.29
CA LEU A 188 8.07 0.09 -15.91
C LEU A 188 8.31 -1.42 -15.80
N LEU A 189 7.36 -2.16 -15.23
CA LEU A 189 7.45 -3.61 -15.05
C LEU A 189 7.33 -4.38 -16.36
N SER A 190 6.41 -3.96 -17.22
CA SER A 190 6.13 -4.69 -18.47
C SER A 190 6.97 -4.23 -19.65
N GLY A 191 7.50 -2.99 -19.60
CA GLY A 191 8.11 -2.32 -20.75
C GLY A 191 7.12 -1.95 -21.86
N LYS A 192 5.79 -1.98 -21.56
CA LYS A 192 4.71 -1.72 -22.51
C LYS A 192 4.04 -0.38 -22.20
N GLU A 193 3.72 0.40 -23.25
CA GLU A 193 2.96 1.66 -23.13
C GLU A 193 1.45 1.39 -23.01
N ASP A 194 0.97 0.37 -23.72
CA ASP A 194 -0.42 -0.06 -23.69
C ASP A 194 -0.73 -0.85 -22.43
N ILE A 195 -1.88 -0.53 -21.79
CA ILE A 195 -2.26 -1.15 -20.52
C ILE A 195 -2.62 -2.63 -20.70
N ASP A 196 -3.34 -2.96 -21.78
CA ASP A 196 -3.79 -4.34 -22.02
C ASP A 196 -2.59 -5.26 -22.32
N GLU A 197 -1.64 -4.77 -23.13
CA GLU A 197 -0.37 -5.48 -23.37
C GLU A 197 0.47 -5.60 -22.10
N GLY A 198 0.51 -4.55 -21.27
CA GLY A 198 1.21 -4.57 -20.00
C GLY A 198 0.62 -5.58 -19.03
N CYS A 199 -0.70 -5.62 -18.88
CA CYS A 199 -1.39 -6.59 -18.04
C CYS A 199 -1.16 -8.03 -18.54
N LYS A 200 -1.25 -8.25 -19.84
CA LYS A 200 -0.99 -9.56 -20.47
C LYS A 200 0.43 -10.02 -20.16
N HIS A 201 1.41 -9.14 -20.26
CA HIS A 201 2.80 -9.46 -19.91
C HIS A 201 2.95 -9.92 -18.45
N LEU A 202 2.28 -9.25 -17.49
CA LEU A 202 2.33 -9.64 -16.08
C LEU A 202 1.62 -10.99 -15.82
N LEU A 203 0.52 -11.29 -16.52
CA LEU A 203 -0.14 -12.58 -16.45
C LEU A 203 0.75 -13.69 -17.03
N GLU A 204 1.40 -13.46 -18.17
CA GLU A 204 2.36 -14.38 -18.77
C GLU A 204 3.60 -14.61 -17.87
N ALA A 205 4.00 -13.60 -17.08
CA ALA A 205 5.06 -13.70 -16.08
C ALA A 205 4.64 -14.49 -14.82
N GLY A 206 3.37 -14.88 -14.68
CA GLY A 206 2.87 -15.79 -13.66
C GLY A 206 1.89 -15.20 -12.65
N ALA A 207 1.55 -13.91 -12.70
CA ALA A 207 0.45 -13.36 -11.90
C ALA A 207 -0.88 -13.99 -12.31
N LYS A 208 -1.80 -14.24 -11.35
CA LYS A 208 -3.14 -14.78 -11.67
C LYS A 208 -4.17 -13.68 -11.94
N ALA A 209 -3.96 -12.51 -11.37
CA ALA A 209 -4.78 -11.34 -11.58
C ALA A 209 -3.92 -10.07 -11.53
N VAL A 210 -4.31 -9.07 -12.30
CA VAL A 210 -3.72 -7.72 -12.31
C VAL A 210 -4.84 -6.73 -12.06
N ILE A 211 -4.67 -5.81 -11.10
CA ILE A 211 -5.52 -4.63 -10.97
C ILE A 211 -4.65 -3.40 -11.17
N VAL A 212 -4.86 -2.70 -12.28
CA VAL A 212 -4.17 -1.44 -12.57
C VAL A 212 -5.00 -0.28 -12.04
N THR A 213 -4.44 0.51 -11.11
CA THR A 213 -5.09 1.74 -10.65
C THR A 213 -4.83 2.88 -11.64
N LEU A 214 -5.89 3.60 -12.00
CA LEU A 214 -5.88 4.62 -13.06
C LEU A 214 -6.28 6.02 -12.52
N GLY A 215 -6.19 6.23 -11.21
CA GLY A 215 -6.57 7.47 -10.53
C GLY A 215 -8.08 7.77 -10.72
N GLU A 216 -8.39 8.97 -11.20
CA GLU A 216 -9.77 9.41 -11.47
C GLU A 216 -10.51 8.53 -12.48
N ASN A 217 -9.79 7.76 -13.30
CA ASN A 217 -10.38 6.82 -14.25
C ASN A 217 -10.71 5.43 -13.65
N GLY A 218 -10.57 5.28 -12.31
CA GLY A 218 -10.88 4.05 -11.60
C GLY A 218 -9.77 3.02 -11.67
N SER A 219 -10.10 1.77 -11.94
CA SER A 219 -9.13 0.68 -12.11
C SER A 219 -9.58 -0.35 -13.16
N LEU A 220 -8.62 -1.12 -13.66
CA LEU A 220 -8.84 -2.21 -14.59
C LEU A 220 -8.41 -3.53 -13.94
N LEU A 221 -9.35 -4.43 -13.73
CA LEU A 221 -9.11 -5.81 -13.31
C LEU A 221 -8.93 -6.68 -14.56
N VAL A 222 -7.82 -7.40 -14.64
CA VAL A 222 -7.51 -8.34 -15.74
C VAL A 222 -7.13 -9.71 -15.15
N THR A 223 -7.74 -10.75 -15.69
CA THR A 223 -7.47 -12.16 -15.37
C THR A 223 -7.42 -12.97 -16.64
N GLU A 224 -7.11 -14.26 -16.58
CA GLU A 224 -7.23 -15.18 -17.71
C GLU A 224 -8.66 -15.26 -18.30
N ASN A 225 -9.69 -14.97 -17.48
CA ASN A 225 -11.10 -15.03 -17.87
C ASN A 225 -11.62 -13.73 -18.49
N GLY A 226 -10.76 -12.74 -18.69
CA GLY A 226 -11.10 -11.44 -19.30
C GLY A 226 -10.84 -10.26 -18.38
N GLN A 227 -11.37 -9.12 -18.79
CA GLN A 227 -11.14 -7.84 -18.10
C GLN A 227 -12.44 -7.17 -17.66
N ARG A 228 -12.36 -6.38 -16.56
CA ARG A 228 -13.45 -5.59 -16.00
C ARG A 228 -12.95 -4.20 -15.60
N LYS A 229 -13.64 -3.18 -16.08
CA LYS A 229 -13.45 -1.81 -15.57
C LYS A 229 -14.19 -1.66 -14.25
N ILE A 230 -13.49 -1.12 -13.25
CA ILE A 230 -14.04 -0.71 -11.95
C ILE A 230 -14.07 0.82 -11.97
N ALA A 231 -15.24 1.40 -11.90
CA ALA A 231 -15.38 2.85 -11.92
C ALA A 231 -14.73 3.51 -10.70
N SER A 232 -14.20 4.72 -10.88
CA SER A 232 -13.86 5.59 -9.75
C SER A 232 -15.14 6.07 -9.07
N VAL A 233 -15.06 6.34 -7.78
CA VAL A 233 -16.17 6.90 -7.02
C VAL A 233 -15.78 8.29 -6.52
N HIS A 234 -16.46 9.32 -7.04
CA HIS A 234 -16.25 10.69 -6.61
C HIS A 234 -16.99 10.95 -5.31
N CYS A 235 -16.25 11.20 -4.24
CA CYS A 235 -16.81 11.45 -2.91
C CYS A 235 -16.74 12.93 -2.49
N GLY A 236 -16.22 13.79 -3.33
CA GLY A 236 -16.02 15.22 -3.08
C GLY A 236 -14.79 15.76 -3.82
N GLU A 237 -14.39 16.98 -3.49
CA GLU A 237 -13.18 17.60 -4.03
C GLU A 237 -11.93 16.83 -3.59
N THR A 238 -11.00 16.59 -4.52
CA THR A 238 -9.72 15.95 -4.21
C THR A 238 -8.81 16.96 -3.52
N LEU A 239 -8.46 16.66 -2.27
CA LEU A 239 -7.56 17.48 -1.45
C LEU A 239 -6.13 16.92 -1.41
N ASP A 240 -5.99 15.59 -1.32
CA ASP A 240 -4.69 14.93 -1.19
C ASP A 240 -4.80 13.48 -1.69
N THR A 241 -3.91 13.09 -2.60
CA THR A 241 -3.87 11.73 -3.14
C THR A 241 -2.89 10.80 -2.42
N THR A 242 -2.22 11.31 -1.37
CA THR A 242 -1.27 10.54 -0.58
C THR A 242 -1.95 9.32 0.06
N GLY A 243 -1.37 8.14 -0.12
CA GLY A 243 -1.89 6.90 0.44
C GLY A 243 -3.19 6.37 -0.20
N ALA A 244 -3.71 7.00 -1.28
CA ALA A 244 -4.92 6.50 -1.95
C ALA A 244 -4.76 5.07 -2.51
N GLY A 245 -3.59 4.77 -3.09
CA GLY A 245 -3.25 3.42 -3.55
C GLY A 245 -3.09 2.42 -2.39
N ASP A 246 -2.53 2.86 -1.26
CA ASP A 246 -2.39 2.03 -0.05
C ASP A 246 -3.77 1.76 0.57
N THR A 247 -4.65 2.77 0.60
CA THR A 247 -6.05 2.63 1.03
C THR A 247 -6.79 1.63 0.13
N PHE A 248 -6.62 1.73 -1.20
CA PHE A 248 -7.20 0.78 -2.15
C PHE A 248 -6.71 -0.65 -1.85
N CYS A 249 -5.39 -0.86 -1.75
CA CYS A 249 -4.80 -2.16 -1.46
C CYS A 249 -5.32 -2.75 -0.15
N GLY A 250 -5.31 -1.95 0.93
CA GLY A 250 -5.78 -2.37 2.24
C GLY A 250 -7.27 -2.71 2.27
N ALA A 251 -8.11 -1.88 1.66
CA ALA A 251 -9.55 -2.11 1.55
C ALA A 251 -9.87 -3.39 0.76
N LEU A 252 -9.19 -3.58 -0.37
CA LEU A 252 -9.30 -4.79 -1.19
C LEU A 252 -8.97 -6.05 -0.38
N CYS A 253 -7.83 -6.04 0.33
CA CYS A 253 -7.40 -7.18 1.14
C CYS A 253 -8.36 -7.48 2.29
N ALA A 254 -8.92 -6.46 2.95
CA ALA A 254 -9.92 -6.63 4.00
C ALA A 254 -11.17 -7.37 3.49
N ARG A 255 -11.67 -7.01 2.30
CA ARG A 255 -12.85 -7.67 1.70
C ARG A 255 -12.54 -9.08 1.19
N LEU A 256 -11.36 -9.29 0.61
CA LEU A 256 -10.90 -10.64 0.23
C LEU A 256 -10.77 -11.57 1.45
N ALA A 257 -10.34 -11.05 2.59
CA ALA A 257 -10.27 -11.81 3.84
C ALA A 257 -11.66 -12.22 4.39
N GLU A 258 -12.68 -11.44 4.09
CA GLU A 258 -14.09 -11.78 4.37
C GLU A 258 -14.67 -12.80 3.36
N GLY A 259 -13.94 -13.11 2.27
CA GLY A 259 -14.35 -14.08 1.24
C GLY A 259 -15.13 -13.47 0.08
N GLU A 260 -15.10 -12.15 -0.09
CA GLU A 260 -15.74 -11.51 -1.24
C GLU A 260 -15.02 -11.83 -2.55
N ALA A 261 -15.77 -11.82 -3.65
CA ALA A 261 -15.23 -11.91 -4.99
C ALA A 261 -14.37 -10.68 -5.32
N LEU A 262 -13.29 -10.89 -6.10
CA LEU A 262 -12.28 -9.87 -6.41
C LEU A 262 -12.88 -8.58 -7.00
N GLU A 263 -13.86 -8.69 -7.89
CA GLU A 263 -14.55 -7.55 -8.51
C GLU A 263 -15.30 -6.71 -7.47
N LYS A 264 -16.03 -7.35 -6.55
CA LYS A 264 -16.75 -6.65 -5.47
C LYS A 264 -15.79 -6.00 -4.49
N ALA A 265 -14.71 -6.69 -4.13
CA ALA A 265 -13.66 -6.17 -3.27
C ALA A 265 -12.97 -4.95 -3.91
N ALA A 266 -12.72 -4.97 -5.23
CA ALA A 266 -12.14 -3.84 -5.96
C ALA A 266 -13.10 -2.63 -6.03
N HIS A 267 -14.40 -2.87 -6.17
CA HIS A 267 -15.40 -1.79 -6.10
C HIS A 267 -15.43 -1.13 -4.72
N PHE A 268 -15.47 -1.92 -3.65
CA PHE A 268 -15.36 -1.42 -2.28
C PHE A 268 -14.07 -0.60 -2.08
N ALA A 269 -12.94 -1.09 -2.58
CA ALA A 269 -11.66 -0.40 -2.51
C ALA A 269 -11.68 0.95 -3.26
N SER A 270 -12.36 1.03 -4.41
CA SER A 270 -12.57 2.29 -5.14
C SER A 270 -13.34 3.32 -4.32
N VAL A 271 -14.39 2.91 -3.60
CA VAL A 271 -15.13 3.80 -2.70
C VAL A 271 -14.24 4.30 -1.57
N CYS A 272 -13.46 3.40 -0.94
CA CYS A 272 -12.53 3.77 0.13
C CYS A 272 -11.50 4.81 -0.34
N SER A 273 -10.87 4.58 -1.51
CA SER A 273 -9.93 5.53 -2.09
C SER A 273 -10.60 6.85 -2.46
N GLY A 274 -11.82 6.82 -3.01
CA GLY A 274 -12.59 8.01 -3.35
C GLY A 274 -12.92 8.87 -2.12
N ILE A 275 -13.17 8.27 -0.96
CA ILE A 275 -13.32 9.00 0.31
C ILE A 275 -11.95 9.51 0.79
N ALA A 276 -10.91 8.67 0.75
CA ALA A 276 -9.60 9.03 1.26
C ALA A 276 -9.02 10.27 0.58
N VAL A 277 -9.14 10.41 -0.73
CA VAL A 277 -8.60 11.56 -1.47
C VAL A 277 -9.29 12.89 -1.14
N THR A 278 -10.44 12.89 -0.45
CA THR A 278 -11.10 14.10 0.06
C THR A 278 -10.53 14.58 1.41
N ARG A 279 -9.49 13.91 1.91
CA ARG A 279 -8.88 14.16 3.24
C ARG A 279 -7.37 14.29 3.09
N ARG A 280 -6.73 15.03 3.99
CA ARG A 280 -5.27 15.17 4.00
C ARG A 280 -4.61 14.00 4.74
N GLY A 281 -3.44 13.59 4.26
CA GLY A 281 -2.59 12.55 4.85
C GLY A 281 -2.95 11.13 4.40
N ALA A 282 -2.14 10.14 4.80
CA ALA A 282 -2.31 8.74 4.39
C ALA A 282 -3.23 7.97 5.36
N GLN A 283 -2.73 7.59 6.55
CA GLN A 283 -3.47 6.75 7.50
C GLN A 283 -4.73 7.43 8.07
N ILE A 284 -4.62 8.71 8.39
CA ILE A 284 -5.76 9.48 8.93
C ILE A 284 -6.89 9.69 7.92
N ALA A 285 -6.57 9.66 6.63
CA ALA A 285 -7.53 9.81 5.54
C ALA A 285 -8.37 8.55 5.29
N VAL A 286 -7.91 7.37 5.71
CA VAL A 286 -8.64 6.11 5.54
C VAL A 286 -10.02 6.20 6.20
N PRO A 287 -11.13 5.90 5.46
CA PRO A 287 -12.48 5.92 6.02
C PRO A 287 -12.71 4.77 7.00
N THR A 288 -13.77 4.88 7.82
CA THR A 288 -14.30 3.75 8.57
C THR A 288 -15.17 2.86 7.66
N LYS A 289 -15.43 1.63 8.08
CA LYS A 289 -16.30 0.71 7.34
C LYS A 289 -17.73 1.27 7.20
N GLU A 290 -18.24 1.94 8.24
CA GLU A 290 -19.57 2.55 8.26
C GLU A 290 -19.69 3.70 7.26
N GLU A 291 -18.66 4.57 7.16
CA GLU A 291 -18.61 5.65 6.17
C GLU A 291 -18.66 5.10 4.73
N VAL A 292 -17.93 4.00 4.48
CA VAL A 292 -17.91 3.35 3.15
C VAL A 292 -19.27 2.75 2.82
N VAL A 293 -19.90 2.03 3.76
CA VAL A 293 -21.23 1.42 3.57
C VAL A 293 -22.27 2.50 3.27
N ALA A 294 -22.30 3.57 4.05
CA ALA A 294 -23.22 4.69 3.83
C ALA A 294 -23.02 5.32 2.42
N ARG A 295 -21.77 5.47 1.97
CA ARG A 295 -21.49 6.01 0.63
C ARG A 295 -21.91 5.06 -0.49
N MET A 296 -21.74 3.75 -0.29
CA MET A 296 -22.18 2.73 -1.26
C MET A 296 -23.69 2.69 -1.42
N GLU A 297 -24.46 2.94 -0.36
CA GLU A 297 -25.93 3.02 -0.42
C GLU A 297 -26.39 4.22 -1.24
N ILE A 298 -25.76 5.39 -1.09
CA ILE A 298 -26.04 6.59 -1.90
C ILE A 298 -25.74 6.30 -3.37
N TYR A 299 -24.60 5.70 -3.68
CA TYR A 299 -24.17 5.40 -5.06
C TYR A 299 -25.08 4.39 -5.79
N ARG A 300 -25.81 3.53 -5.04
CA ARG A 300 -26.80 2.60 -5.62
C ARG A 300 -28.15 3.27 -5.89
N ALA A 301 -28.40 4.41 -5.27
CA ALA A 301 -29.65 5.15 -5.39
C ALA A 301 -29.60 6.21 -6.50
N GLU A 302 -28.43 6.64 -6.92
CA GLU A 302 -28.16 7.51 -8.07
C GLU A 302 -28.10 6.69 -9.38
#